data_b676c6e735b01af7f60649b6c7aecac7
#
_entry.id   b676c6e735b01af7f60649b6c7aecac7
#
_cell.length_a   1.000
_cell.length_b   1.000
_cell.length_c   1.000
_cell.angle_alpha   90.00
_cell.angle_beta   90.00
_cell.angle_gamma   90.00
#
_symmetry.space_group_name_H-M   'P 1'
#
loop_
_entity.id
_entity.type
_entity.pdbx_description
1 polymer ?
#
loop_
_entity_poly.entity_id
_entity_poly.type
_entity_poly.pdbx_seq_one_letter_code
_entity_poly.pdbx_strand_id
1 'polypeptide(L)'
;MTDTNHTHHILIVEDEPIIRESLSRLLQKQGHSVTAVSCVADAIDQSIHGYDLIISDIRLPGEPGTVLISKAAPIPVLIMTSYSTVQSAVDAMKQGAVDYISKPFNHDEMVLTVNRALEKSNIERQNKILAQEVARDYPIDGMIGNCEPMKKVIDLIHRVAPT
;
A
#
# COMPACT_ATOMS: atom_id res chain seq x y z
N MET A 1 13.82 15.63 14.41
CA MET A 1 14.66 15.85 13.23
C MET A 1 15.30 14.54 12.82
N THR A 2 14.63 13.77 11.99
CA THR A 2 15.20 12.61 11.27
C THR A 2 14.53 12.59 9.91
N ASP A 3 14.97 13.53 9.04
CA ASP A 3 14.69 13.48 7.62
C ASP A 3 15.53 12.35 6.99
N THR A 4 15.10 11.12 7.18
CA THR A 4 15.46 10.06 6.23
C THR A 4 14.56 10.24 5.03
N ASN A 5 15.01 11.06 4.09
CA ASN A 5 14.37 11.26 2.80
C ASN A 5 14.49 9.94 2.00
N HIS A 6 13.67 8.94 2.37
CA HIS A 6 13.58 7.71 1.61
C HIS A 6 12.85 8.00 0.30
N THR A 7 13.57 7.85 -0.81
CA THR A 7 12.97 7.90 -2.14
C THR A 7 12.01 6.71 -2.29
N HIS A 8 10.72 6.99 -2.37
CA HIS A 8 9.71 5.97 -2.66
C HIS A 8 9.35 5.95 -4.14
N HIS A 9 8.98 4.79 -4.65
CA HIS A 9 8.47 4.61 -6.00
C HIS A 9 6.94 4.70 -5.98
N ILE A 10 6.39 5.74 -6.62
CA ILE A 10 4.95 6.02 -6.62
C ILE A 10 4.41 5.87 -8.04
N LEU A 11 3.33 5.11 -8.18
CA LEU A 11 2.56 5.00 -9.43
C LEU A 11 1.34 5.91 -9.36
N ILE A 12 1.18 6.78 -10.34
CA ILE A 12 -0.01 7.62 -10.51
C ILE A 12 -0.84 7.07 -11.67
N VAL A 13 -2.13 6.89 -11.44
CA VAL A 13 -3.10 6.45 -12.45
C VAL A 13 -4.21 7.51 -12.55
N GLU A 14 -4.14 8.33 -13.59
CA GLU A 14 -4.97 9.52 -13.77
C GLU A 14 -5.13 9.79 -15.26
N ASP A 15 -6.36 9.87 -15.78
CA ASP A 15 -6.61 10.09 -17.21
C ASP A 15 -6.42 11.55 -17.62
N GLU A 16 -6.69 12.52 -16.75
CA GLU A 16 -6.49 13.93 -17.02
C GLU A 16 -5.00 14.33 -17.06
N PRO A 17 -4.44 14.72 -18.23
CA PRO A 17 -2.99 14.99 -18.34
C PRO A 17 -2.52 16.11 -17.40
N ILE A 18 -3.33 17.14 -17.20
CA ILE A 18 -2.97 18.30 -16.37
C ILE A 18 -2.81 17.89 -14.91
N ILE A 19 -3.73 17.07 -14.38
CA ILE A 19 -3.69 16.58 -13.01
C ILE A 19 -2.52 15.62 -12.87
N ARG A 20 -2.38 14.69 -13.80
CA ARG A 20 -1.30 13.67 -13.82
C ARG A 20 0.09 14.31 -13.80
N GLU A 21 0.33 15.34 -14.65
CA GLU A 21 1.60 16.07 -14.67
C GLU A 21 1.85 16.88 -13.40
N SER A 22 0.81 17.58 -12.91
CA SER A 22 0.91 18.39 -11.70
C SER A 22 1.28 17.54 -10.49
N LEU A 23 0.63 16.38 -10.30
CA LEU A 23 0.94 15.42 -9.26
C LEU A 23 2.35 14.85 -9.40
N SER A 24 2.74 14.47 -10.62
CA SER A 24 4.08 13.93 -10.87
C SER A 24 5.15 14.93 -10.46
N ARG A 25 5.02 16.18 -10.87
CA ARG A 25 5.97 17.25 -10.50
C ARG A 25 5.98 17.53 -8.99
N LEU A 26 4.81 17.49 -8.34
CA LEU A 26 4.69 17.69 -6.91
C LEU A 26 5.47 16.63 -6.14
N LEU A 27 5.23 15.35 -6.44
CA LEU A 27 5.85 14.23 -5.72
C LEU A 27 7.34 14.08 -6.04
N GLN A 28 7.76 14.39 -7.28
CA GLN A 28 9.17 14.44 -7.64
C GLN A 28 9.92 15.54 -6.85
N LYS A 29 9.30 16.70 -6.61
CA LYS A 29 9.89 17.76 -5.76
C LYS A 29 10.03 17.30 -4.30
N GLN A 30 9.21 16.37 -3.84
CA GLN A 30 9.34 15.75 -2.52
C GLN A 30 10.41 14.64 -2.46
N GLY A 31 11.10 14.37 -3.57
CA GLY A 31 12.18 13.38 -3.64
C GLY A 31 11.74 11.97 -3.99
N HIS A 32 10.49 11.77 -4.43
CA HIS A 32 10.00 10.47 -4.83
C HIS A 32 10.27 10.17 -6.32
N SER A 33 10.43 8.89 -6.65
CA SER A 33 10.42 8.41 -8.04
C SER A 33 8.97 8.18 -8.48
N VAL A 34 8.56 8.78 -9.59
CA VAL A 34 7.16 8.77 -10.03
C VAL A 34 7.02 8.20 -11.43
N THR A 35 6.18 7.20 -11.58
CA THR A 35 5.66 6.71 -12.85
C THR A 35 4.20 7.11 -12.96
N ALA A 36 3.76 7.56 -14.13
CA ALA A 36 2.39 8.03 -14.31
C ALA A 36 1.79 7.45 -15.60
N VAL A 37 0.60 6.89 -15.47
CA VAL A 37 -0.15 6.24 -16.56
C VAL A 37 -1.60 6.77 -16.60
N SER A 38 -2.31 6.48 -17.68
CA SER A 38 -3.62 7.05 -17.93
C SER A 38 -4.79 6.11 -17.64
N CYS A 39 -4.56 4.83 -17.44
CA CYS A 39 -5.60 3.84 -17.20
C CYS A 39 -5.09 2.65 -16.37
N VAL A 40 -6.02 1.82 -15.89
CA VAL A 40 -5.71 0.62 -15.09
C VAL A 40 -4.91 -0.41 -15.88
N ALA A 41 -5.18 -0.58 -17.17
CA ALA A 41 -4.46 -1.54 -18.03
C ALA A 41 -2.96 -1.21 -18.08
N ASP A 42 -2.62 0.06 -18.36
CA ASP A 42 -1.24 0.53 -18.38
C ASP A 42 -0.56 0.36 -17.00
N ALA A 43 -1.31 0.56 -15.91
CA ALA A 43 -0.79 0.37 -14.56
C ALA A 43 -0.40 -1.09 -14.28
N ILE A 44 -1.21 -2.04 -14.75
CA ILE A 44 -0.94 -3.47 -14.60
C ILE A 44 0.30 -3.88 -15.39
N ASP A 45 0.48 -3.34 -16.59
CA ASP A 45 1.62 -3.62 -17.46
C ASP A 45 2.96 -3.08 -16.89
N GLN A 46 2.91 -2.12 -15.97
CA GLN A 46 4.09 -1.51 -15.31
C GLN A 46 4.70 -2.36 -14.17
N SER A 47 4.39 -3.65 -14.06
CA SER A 47 4.90 -4.46 -12.93
C SER A 47 4.54 -3.86 -11.58
N ILE A 48 3.26 -3.77 -11.31
CA ILE A 48 2.62 -3.07 -10.17
C ILE A 48 3.31 -3.30 -8.82
N HIS A 49 3.90 -4.49 -8.61
CA HIS A 49 4.56 -4.87 -7.34
C HIS A 49 5.92 -4.18 -7.08
N GLY A 50 6.40 -3.36 -8.01
CA GLY A 50 7.63 -2.58 -7.84
C GLY A 50 7.42 -1.20 -7.18
N TYR A 51 6.20 -0.85 -6.81
CA TYR A 51 5.85 0.45 -6.22
C TYR A 51 5.60 0.37 -4.73
N ASP A 52 5.86 1.48 -4.02
CA ASP A 52 5.60 1.62 -2.58
C ASP A 52 4.19 2.18 -2.31
N LEU A 53 3.62 2.90 -3.27
CA LEU A 53 2.28 3.49 -3.21
C LEU A 53 1.70 3.63 -4.61
N ILE A 54 0.41 3.40 -4.74
CA ILE A 54 -0.37 3.72 -5.94
C ILE A 54 -1.36 4.83 -5.61
N ILE A 55 -1.40 5.87 -6.44
CA ILE A 55 -2.39 6.96 -6.36
C ILE A 55 -3.27 6.85 -7.60
N SER A 56 -4.56 6.58 -7.41
CA SER A 56 -5.48 6.34 -8.54
C SER A 56 -6.74 7.17 -8.45
N ASP A 57 -7.17 7.75 -9.58
CA ASP A 57 -8.54 8.24 -9.68
C ASP A 57 -9.53 7.05 -9.64
N ILE A 58 -10.71 7.28 -9.07
CA ILE A 58 -11.81 6.33 -9.14
C ILE A 58 -12.30 6.15 -10.57
N ARG A 59 -12.42 7.25 -11.31
CA ARG A 59 -12.99 7.27 -12.65
C ARG A 59 -11.91 7.28 -13.71
N LEU A 60 -11.62 6.11 -14.22
CA LEU A 60 -10.65 5.92 -15.29
C LEU A 60 -11.33 5.30 -16.51
N PRO A 61 -10.81 5.52 -17.72
CA PRO A 61 -11.30 4.84 -18.92
C PRO A 61 -11.11 3.32 -18.79
N GLY A 62 -12.16 2.57 -19.13
CA GLY A 62 -12.17 1.12 -19.05
C GLY A 62 -12.57 0.60 -17.67
N GLU A 63 -11.61 0.30 -16.83
CA GLU A 63 -11.87 -0.19 -15.46
C GLU A 63 -11.74 0.93 -14.42
N PRO A 64 -12.57 0.95 -13.36
CA PRO A 64 -12.44 1.94 -12.28
C PRO A 64 -11.14 1.71 -11.50
N GLY A 65 -10.52 2.81 -11.03
CA GLY A 65 -9.27 2.75 -10.28
C GLY A 65 -9.32 1.95 -8.98
N THR A 66 -10.52 1.77 -8.40
CA THR A 66 -10.73 0.93 -7.21
C THR A 66 -10.36 -0.54 -7.43
N VAL A 67 -10.33 -1.02 -8.66
CA VAL A 67 -9.88 -2.38 -9.01
C VAL A 67 -8.41 -2.60 -8.62
N LEU A 68 -7.60 -1.55 -8.62
CA LEU A 68 -6.20 -1.61 -8.21
C LEU A 68 -6.03 -2.00 -6.73
N ILE A 69 -7.01 -1.72 -5.87
CA ILE A 69 -6.96 -2.07 -4.45
C ILE A 69 -6.77 -3.58 -4.27
N SER A 70 -7.49 -4.39 -5.02
CA SER A 70 -7.36 -5.85 -4.97
C SER A 70 -6.21 -6.39 -5.82
N LYS A 71 -6.00 -5.82 -7.01
CA LYS A 71 -4.97 -6.30 -7.95
C LYS A 71 -3.54 -5.96 -7.51
N ALA A 72 -3.36 -4.88 -6.75
CA ALA A 72 -2.04 -4.42 -6.30
C ALA A 72 -1.66 -4.92 -4.90
N ALA A 73 -2.53 -5.62 -4.20
CA ALA A 73 -2.22 -6.08 -2.85
C ALA A 73 -0.88 -6.85 -2.79
N PRO A 74 -0.01 -6.59 -1.82
CA PRO A 74 -0.21 -5.79 -0.60
C PRO A 74 0.18 -4.29 -0.72
N ILE A 75 0.35 -3.74 -1.91
CA ILE A 75 0.74 -2.34 -2.09
C ILE A 75 -0.43 -1.42 -1.71
N PRO A 76 -0.18 -0.38 -0.91
CA PRO A 76 -1.22 0.57 -0.52
C PRO A 76 -1.73 1.37 -1.73
N VAL A 77 -3.05 1.55 -1.81
CA VAL A 77 -3.70 2.35 -2.86
C VAL A 77 -4.40 3.54 -2.22
N LEU A 78 -3.98 4.74 -2.61
CA LEU A 78 -4.63 6.01 -2.28
C LEU A 78 -5.60 6.36 -3.40
N ILE A 79 -6.85 6.61 -3.06
CA ILE A 79 -7.90 6.92 -4.04
C ILE A 79 -8.13 8.43 -4.15
N MET A 80 -8.13 8.96 -5.38
CA MET A 80 -8.59 10.31 -5.68
C MET A 80 -10.03 10.29 -6.19
N THR A 81 -10.85 11.24 -5.80
CA THR A 81 -12.24 11.32 -6.24
C THR A 81 -12.73 12.74 -6.45
N SER A 82 -13.38 13.00 -7.57
CA SER A 82 -14.09 14.26 -7.84
C SER A 82 -15.47 14.35 -7.16
N TYR A 83 -15.97 13.23 -6.64
CA TYR A 83 -17.24 13.13 -5.94
C TYR A 83 -17.01 12.77 -4.49
N SER A 84 -16.83 13.80 -3.68
CA SER A 84 -16.74 13.67 -2.22
C SER A 84 -18.10 13.42 -1.57
N THR A 85 -18.84 12.41 -2.06
CA THR A 85 -19.90 11.87 -1.21
C THR A 85 -19.24 11.04 -0.13
N VAL A 86 -19.63 11.23 1.11
CA VAL A 86 -19.18 10.41 2.24
C VAL A 86 -19.27 8.92 1.90
N GLN A 87 -20.26 8.54 1.08
CA GLN A 87 -20.48 7.17 0.66
C GLN A 87 -19.36 6.61 -0.23
N SER A 88 -18.89 7.35 -1.23
CA SER A 88 -17.82 6.87 -2.14
C SER A 88 -16.49 6.71 -1.42
N ALA A 89 -16.19 7.61 -0.46
CA ALA A 89 -15.02 7.48 0.40
C ALA A 89 -15.11 6.24 1.31
N VAL A 90 -16.26 6.04 1.95
CA VAL A 90 -16.51 4.87 2.81
C VAL A 90 -16.39 3.57 2.00
N ASP A 91 -16.90 3.53 0.78
CA ASP A 91 -16.84 2.35 -0.06
C ASP A 91 -15.40 2.02 -0.52
N ALA A 92 -14.59 3.02 -0.85
CA ALA A 92 -13.18 2.84 -1.16
C ALA A 92 -12.40 2.29 0.07
N MET A 93 -12.65 2.85 1.25
CA MET A 93 -12.01 2.37 2.48
C MET A 93 -12.44 0.95 2.86
N LYS A 94 -13.71 0.58 2.66
CA LYS A 94 -14.19 -0.80 2.86
C LYS A 94 -13.55 -1.79 1.88
N GLN A 95 -13.20 -1.36 0.68
CA GLN A 95 -12.49 -2.17 -0.30
C GLN A 95 -11.00 -2.33 0.02
N GLY A 96 -10.48 -1.61 1.01
CA GLY A 96 -9.10 -1.71 1.46
C GLY A 96 -8.17 -0.61 0.95
N ALA A 97 -8.69 0.52 0.46
CA ALA A 97 -7.87 1.69 0.19
C ALA A 97 -7.16 2.14 1.47
N VAL A 98 -5.89 2.55 1.36
CA VAL A 98 -5.12 3.05 2.53
C VAL A 98 -5.65 4.39 3.02
N ASP A 99 -6.10 5.23 2.09
CA ASP A 99 -6.72 6.52 2.33
C ASP A 99 -7.43 7.01 1.06
N TYR A 100 -8.10 8.16 1.15
CA TYR A 100 -8.69 8.84 0.00
C TYR A 100 -8.46 10.34 0.06
N ILE A 101 -8.52 11.01 -1.09
CA ILE A 101 -8.45 12.47 -1.20
C ILE A 101 -9.49 12.97 -2.20
N SER A 102 -10.19 14.06 -1.87
CA SER A 102 -11.19 14.66 -2.75
C SER A 102 -10.56 15.69 -3.69
N LYS A 103 -10.97 15.68 -4.95
CA LYS A 103 -10.65 16.73 -5.92
C LYS A 103 -11.68 17.88 -5.81
N PRO A 104 -11.28 19.15 -5.83
CA PRO A 104 -9.91 19.63 -5.92
C PRO A 104 -9.19 19.57 -4.59
N PHE A 105 -7.92 19.17 -4.60
CA PHE A 105 -7.03 19.14 -3.44
C PHE A 105 -5.92 20.19 -3.58
N ASN A 106 -5.38 20.65 -2.46
CA ASN A 106 -4.19 21.49 -2.47
C ASN A 106 -2.93 20.63 -2.36
N HIS A 107 -1.77 21.23 -2.67
CA HIS A 107 -0.49 20.52 -2.67
C HIS A 107 -0.11 20.00 -1.28
N ASP A 108 -0.33 20.77 -0.23
CA ASP A 108 0.04 20.40 1.13
C ASP A 108 -0.80 19.22 1.64
N GLU A 109 -2.10 19.22 1.31
CA GLU A 109 -3.02 18.13 1.63
C GLU A 109 -2.58 16.82 0.94
N MET A 110 -2.22 16.88 -0.34
CA MET A 110 -1.73 15.71 -1.08
C MET A 110 -0.44 15.18 -0.47
N VAL A 111 0.54 16.04 -0.21
CA VAL A 111 1.83 15.64 0.38
C VAL A 111 1.62 15.00 1.76
N LEU A 112 0.79 15.61 2.61
CA LEU A 112 0.47 15.07 3.93
C LEU A 112 -0.19 13.68 3.85
N THR A 113 -1.15 13.53 2.93
CA THR A 113 -1.87 12.26 2.75
C THR A 113 -0.95 11.15 2.21
N VAL A 114 -0.09 11.48 1.25
CA VAL A 114 0.92 10.55 0.71
C VAL A 114 1.89 10.09 1.79
N ASN A 115 2.45 11.02 2.57
CA ASN A 115 3.38 10.69 3.65
C ASN A 115 2.72 9.79 4.71
N ARG A 116 1.48 10.09 5.11
CA ARG A 116 0.71 9.26 6.04
C ARG A 116 0.45 7.85 5.49
N ALA A 117 0.12 7.73 4.21
CA ALA A 117 -0.11 6.44 3.56
C ALA A 117 1.17 5.59 3.52
N LEU A 118 2.31 6.20 3.17
CA LEU A 118 3.61 5.53 3.14
C LEU A 118 4.07 5.09 4.54
N GLU A 119 3.92 5.96 5.55
CA GLU A 119 4.27 5.64 6.93
C GLU A 119 3.43 4.47 7.47
N LYS A 120 2.11 4.51 7.27
CA LYS A 120 1.20 3.43 7.67
C LYS A 120 1.61 2.09 7.05
N SER A 121 1.88 2.08 5.75
CA SER A 121 2.33 0.88 5.03
C SER A 121 3.67 0.34 5.57
N ASN A 122 4.61 1.22 5.87
CA ASN A 122 5.90 0.83 6.46
C ASN A 122 5.73 0.18 7.85
N ILE A 123 4.88 0.76 8.69
CA ILE A 123 4.58 0.22 10.03
C ILE A 123 3.93 -1.16 9.91
N GLU A 124 2.94 -1.33 9.04
CA GLU A 124 2.27 -2.61 8.81
C GLU A 124 3.23 -3.69 8.31
N ARG A 125 4.14 -3.33 7.39
CA ARG A 125 5.18 -4.23 6.88
C ARG A 125 6.16 -4.64 7.95
N GLN A 126 6.63 -3.70 8.77
CA GLN A 126 7.53 -3.99 9.90
C GLN A 126 6.87 -4.89 10.94
N ASN A 127 5.62 -4.59 11.31
CA ASN A 127 4.86 -5.43 12.24
C ASN A 127 4.70 -6.87 11.71
N LYS A 128 4.45 -7.03 10.42
CA LYS A 128 4.33 -8.36 9.80
C LYS A 128 5.64 -9.13 9.83
N ILE A 129 6.77 -8.47 9.58
CA ILE A 129 8.11 -9.08 9.66
C ILE A 129 8.40 -9.51 11.11
N LEU A 130 8.20 -8.62 12.08
CA LEU A 130 8.42 -8.93 13.50
C LEU A 130 7.53 -10.06 14.00
N ALA A 131 6.25 -10.08 13.60
CA ALA A 131 5.34 -11.18 13.93
C ALA A 131 5.81 -12.52 13.34
N GLN A 132 6.38 -12.53 12.13
CA GLN A 132 6.94 -13.72 11.53
C GLN A 132 8.24 -14.18 12.22
N GLU A 133 9.08 -13.25 12.66
CA GLU A 133 10.29 -13.58 13.45
C GLU A 133 9.93 -14.19 14.80
N VAL A 134 8.97 -13.59 15.52
CA VAL A 134 8.46 -14.14 16.78
C VAL A 134 7.83 -15.52 16.58
N ALA A 135 7.05 -15.71 15.52
CA ALA A 135 6.45 -17.02 15.21
C ALA A 135 7.49 -18.09 14.84
N ARG A 136 8.65 -17.69 14.30
CA ARG A 136 9.77 -18.63 14.06
C ARG A 136 10.48 -19.05 15.34
N ASP A 137 10.63 -18.09 16.28
CA ASP A 137 11.31 -18.36 17.55
C ASP A 137 10.39 -19.07 18.58
N TYR A 138 9.06 -18.89 18.46
CA TYR A 138 8.05 -19.48 19.34
C TYR A 138 6.89 -20.08 18.53
N PRO A 139 7.11 -21.23 17.87
CA PRO A 139 6.12 -21.79 16.92
C PRO A 139 4.86 -22.37 17.57
N ILE A 140 4.77 -22.41 18.90
CA ILE A 140 3.58 -22.93 19.62
C ILE A 140 3.31 -22.08 20.85
N ASP A 141 2.10 -21.54 20.95
CA ASP A 141 1.61 -20.76 22.11
C ASP A 141 1.84 -21.55 23.41
N GLY A 142 2.69 -21.00 24.30
CA GLY A 142 2.95 -21.57 25.62
C GLY A 142 4.14 -22.53 25.75
N MET A 143 4.84 -22.89 24.67
CA MET A 143 6.06 -23.70 24.75
C MET A 143 7.33 -22.85 24.62
N ILE A 144 8.07 -22.68 25.72
CA ILE A 144 9.36 -21.99 25.78
C ILE A 144 10.47 -23.03 25.78
N GLY A 145 11.29 -23.10 24.74
CA GLY A 145 12.48 -23.93 24.70
C GLY A 145 13.11 -24.08 23.32
N ASN A 146 14.39 -23.78 23.18
CA ASN A 146 15.16 -23.87 21.94
C ASN A 146 16.17 -25.01 21.89
N CYS A 147 15.99 -26.02 22.75
CA CYS A 147 16.86 -27.20 22.76
C CYS A 147 16.46 -28.25 21.70
N GLU A 148 17.42 -29.03 21.21
CA GLU A 148 17.19 -30.02 20.16
C GLU A 148 16.04 -31.04 20.45
N PRO A 149 15.82 -31.52 21.69
CA PRO A 149 14.65 -32.34 22.00
C PRO A 149 13.32 -31.60 21.80
N MET A 150 13.25 -30.30 22.13
CA MET A 150 12.06 -29.52 22.01
C MET A 150 11.71 -29.23 20.55
N LYS A 151 12.71 -28.97 19.70
CA LYS A 151 12.52 -28.83 18.25
C LYS A 151 11.89 -30.06 17.63
N LYS A 152 12.33 -31.27 18.06
CA LYS A 152 11.75 -32.55 17.60
C LYS A 152 10.28 -32.71 18.02
N VAL A 153 9.91 -32.25 19.21
CA VAL A 153 8.51 -32.27 19.68
C VAL A 153 7.65 -31.29 18.89
N ILE A 154 8.17 -30.12 18.64
CA ILE A 154 7.50 -29.10 17.83
C ILE A 154 7.26 -29.58 16.40
N ASP A 155 8.27 -30.18 15.76
CA ASP A 155 8.15 -30.78 14.43
C ASP A 155 7.10 -31.92 14.39
N LEU A 156 7.02 -32.70 15.46
CA LEU A 156 6.04 -33.77 15.57
C LEU A 156 4.61 -33.20 15.66
N ILE A 157 4.42 -32.14 16.46
CA ILE A 157 3.12 -31.48 16.62
C ILE A 157 2.67 -30.88 15.30
N HIS A 158 3.54 -30.21 14.56
CA HIS A 158 3.21 -29.66 13.24
C HIS A 158 2.82 -30.73 12.19
N ARG A 159 3.31 -31.97 12.35
CA ARG A 159 2.91 -33.08 11.46
C ARG A 159 1.58 -33.72 11.83
N VAL A 160 1.19 -33.66 13.09
CA VAL A 160 0.02 -34.41 13.62
C VAL A 160 -1.20 -33.52 13.81
N ALA A 161 -1.02 -32.22 13.98
CA ALA A 161 -2.10 -31.23 14.11
C ALA A 161 -2.24 -30.40 12.83
N PRO A 162 -2.94 -30.88 11.79
CA PRO A 162 -3.34 -30.04 10.69
C PRO A 162 -4.39 -29.04 11.20
N THR A 163 -4.10 -27.75 11.04
CA THR A 163 -5.03 -26.66 11.30
C THR A 163 -6.20 -26.69 10.35
#